data_9cd2e44f3dfb0363142c6a5696d0f93a
#
_entry.id   9cd2e44f3dfb0363142c6a5696d0f93a
#
_cell.length_a   1.000
_cell.length_b   1.000
_cell.length_c   1.000
_cell.angle_alpha   90.00
_cell.angle_beta   90.00
_cell.angle_gamma   90.00
#
_symmetry.space_group_name_H-M   'P 1'
#
loop_
_entity.id
_entity.type
_entity.pdbx_description
1 polymer ?
#
loop_
_entity_poly.entity_id
_entity_poly.type
_entity_poly.pdbx_seq_one_letter_code
_entity_poly.pdbx_strand_id
1 'polypeptide(L)'
;MPYNISFISLGCAKNQVNCEQMMALCAEAGYSIQAQPEGCDVVVVNTCGFLASACEEAIENILEMAELKNAGQVKKILVTGCMTQRYKEDIFHELPEVDGLLGTGSYGDIATAIAEVMEKGEKPCHLGNIHTANQSGERILSTPPWYAYLRIAEGCDNHCAYCVIPSLRGKYRSRPMNELLDEAAELASAGVKELIVIAQDITRYGTDLNGEHQLAKLLKELCKLDFHWIRLHYLYPTDTTDELIDVIASEPKIVKYLDIPIQHCNDTILKAMNRRDTKADLLALLKKLREKVPGLVLRTSLIAGLPYEDDAAFEELCDFLREVRIERAGVFPFSPEDGTKAALMEHVDMEEAQRRAELAVDVQSDIIDAYNDSILGEEREVLCEGYDSQAQMFYGRSYAESPDIDGRIWFTADSEIAPGSFVNVRLTGTMDGETTGELV
;
A
#
# COMPACT_ATOMS: atom_id res chain seq x y z
N MET A 1 -12.55 -29.28 18.93
CA MET A 1 -13.01 -27.89 19.11
C MET A 1 -12.37 -27.09 18.00
N PRO A 2 -13.00 -26.02 17.49
CA PRO A 2 -12.36 -25.17 16.50
C PRO A 2 -11.09 -24.55 17.07
N TYR A 3 -10.03 -24.45 16.25
CA TYR A 3 -8.81 -23.75 16.66
C TYR A 3 -9.04 -22.24 16.70
N ASN A 4 -8.39 -21.57 17.64
CA ASN A 4 -8.35 -20.10 17.74
C ASN A 4 -7.13 -19.60 16.97
N ILE A 5 -7.36 -18.73 15.98
CA ILE A 5 -6.32 -18.22 15.09
C ILE A 5 -6.24 -16.70 15.21
N SER A 6 -5.04 -16.16 15.38
CA SER A 6 -4.78 -14.72 15.27
C SER A 6 -3.92 -14.42 14.04
N PHE A 7 -4.12 -13.25 13.47
CA PHE A 7 -3.37 -12.80 12.29
C PHE A 7 -2.66 -11.48 12.61
N ILE A 8 -1.37 -11.43 12.27
CA ILE A 8 -0.56 -10.22 12.26
C ILE A 8 -0.29 -9.88 10.80
N SER A 9 -0.80 -8.75 10.33
CA SER A 9 -0.66 -8.33 8.92
C SER A 9 0.35 -7.20 8.82
N LEU A 10 1.49 -7.49 8.22
CA LEU A 10 2.57 -6.54 7.99
C LEU A 10 2.66 -6.15 6.52
N GLY A 11 3.27 -4.99 6.27
CA GLY A 11 3.57 -4.52 4.92
C GLY A 11 2.43 -3.74 4.27
N CYS A 12 2.13 -4.00 3.01
CA CYS A 12 1.30 -3.13 2.17
C CYS A 12 -0.17 -3.58 2.11
N ALA A 13 -1.04 -2.69 1.59
CA ALA A 13 -2.46 -2.96 1.37
C ALA A 13 -2.77 -4.25 0.57
N LYS A 14 -1.87 -4.68 -0.36
CA LYS A 14 -2.03 -5.96 -1.07
C LYS A 14 -1.85 -7.15 -0.13
N ASN A 15 -0.91 -7.06 0.82
CA ASN A 15 -0.74 -8.06 1.87
C ASN A 15 -1.95 -8.10 2.81
N GLN A 16 -2.48 -6.94 3.17
CA GLN A 16 -3.68 -6.84 4.01
C GLN A 16 -4.88 -7.55 3.36
N VAL A 17 -5.16 -7.30 2.07
CA VAL A 17 -6.21 -8.04 1.34
C VAL A 17 -5.98 -9.54 1.35
N ASN A 18 -4.72 -10.01 1.21
CA ASN A 18 -4.44 -11.44 1.33
C ASN A 18 -4.69 -11.98 2.74
N CYS A 19 -4.36 -11.20 3.78
CA CYS A 19 -4.64 -11.56 5.17
C CYS A 19 -6.14 -11.70 5.41
N GLU A 20 -6.94 -10.76 4.94
CA GLU A 20 -8.41 -10.77 5.03
C GLU A 20 -9.04 -11.97 4.32
N GLN A 21 -8.50 -12.37 3.17
CA GLN A 21 -8.91 -13.59 2.46
C GLN A 21 -8.56 -14.86 3.26
N MET A 22 -7.35 -14.91 3.84
CA MET A 22 -6.97 -16.04 4.69
C MET A 22 -7.83 -16.15 5.95
N MET A 23 -8.21 -15.02 6.56
CA MET A 23 -9.14 -15.02 7.69
C MET A 23 -10.50 -15.60 7.32
N ALA A 24 -11.05 -15.23 6.15
CA ALA A 24 -12.31 -15.80 5.66
C ALA A 24 -12.20 -17.32 5.45
N LEU A 25 -11.15 -17.79 4.78
CA LEU A 25 -10.91 -19.24 4.56
C LEU A 25 -10.79 -20.02 5.88
N CYS A 26 -10.16 -19.43 6.90
CA CYS A 26 -10.09 -20.03 8.23
C CYS A 26 -11.47 -20.09 8.90
N ALA A 27 -12.27 -19.04 8.78
CA ALA A 27 -13.63 -19.02 9.32
C ALA A 27 -14.54 -20.05 8.61
N GLU A 28 -14.44 -20.18 7.27
CA GLU A 28 -15.13 -21.23 6.51
C GLU A 28 -14.73 -22.64 6.93
N ALA A 29 -13.46 -22.85 7.28
CA ALA A 29 -12.97 -24.11 7.82
C ALA A 29 -13.43 -24.38 9.26
N GLY A 30 -14.19 -23.47 9.87
CA GLY A 30 -14.72 -23.57 11.21
C GLY A 30 -13.76 -23.14 12.31
N TYR A 31 -12.67 -22.43 11.99
CA TYR A 31 -11.77 -21.85 12.97
C TYR A 31 -12.30 -20.51 13.50
N SER A 32 -11.89 -20.16 14.73
CA SER A 32 -12.29 -18.90 15.38
C SER A 32 -11.20 -17.86 15.20
N ILE A 33 -11.53 -16.71 14.59
CA ILE A 33 -10.57 -15.61 14.42
C ILE A 33 -10.57 -14.72 15.67
N GLN A 34 -9.38 -14.45 16.18
CA GLN A 34 -9.14 -13.66 17.38
C GLN A 34 -8.30 -12.43 17.06
N ALA A 35 -8.60 -11.31 17.72
CA ALA A 35 -7.84 -10.07 17.49
C ALA A 35 -6.46 -10.09 18.17
N GLN A 36 -6.33 -10.76 19.33
CA GLN A 36 -5.10 -10.82 20.10
C GLN A 36 -4.44 -12.20 19.96
N PRO A 37 -3.10 -12.28 19.91
CA PRO A 37 -2.38 -13.55 19.78
C PRO A 37 -2.40 -14.40 21.04
N GLU A 38 -2.53 -13.78 22.22
CA GLU A 38 -2.47 -14.50 23.50
C GLU A 38 -3.66 -15.44 23.68
N GLY A 39 -3.35 -16.68 23.96
CA GLY A 39 -4.35 -17.74 24.10
C GLY A 39 -4.77 -18.40 22.80
N CYS A 40 -4.18 -18.02 21.67
CA CYS A 40 -4.44 -18.63 20.37
C CYS A 40 -3.73 -19.99 20.22
N ASP A 41 -4.36 -20.86 19.43
CA ASP A 41 -3.74 -22.11 19.00
C ASP A 41 -2.66 -21.85 17.93
N VAL A 42 -2.95 -20.95 16.99
CA VAL A 42 -2.05 -20.60 15.90
C VAL A 42 -2.02 -19.08 15.71
N VAL A 43 -0.83 -18.55 15.55
CA VAL A 43 -0.62 -17.17 15.05
C VAL A 43 -0.08 -17.23 13.63
N VAL A 44 -0.70 -16.49 12.73
CA VAL A 44 -0.28 -16.35 11.33
C VAL A 44 0.32 -14.96 11.15
N VAL A 45 1.63 -14.91 10.87
CA VAL A 45 2.34 -13.65 10.57
C VAL A 45 2.45 -13.49 9.06
N ASN A 46 1.68 -12.54 8.51
CA ASN A 46 1.70 -12.21 7.09
C ASN A 46 2.73 -11.12 6.82
N THR A 47 3.81 -11.46 6.13
CA THR A 47 5.06 -10.72 6.09
C THR A 47 5.28 -9.96 4.78
N CYS A 48 5.98 -8.83 4.85
CA CYS A 48 6.58 -8.16 3.71
C CYS A 48 7.99 -8.73 3.45
N GLY A 49 8.39 -8.77 2.18
CA GLY A 49 9.73 -9.21 1.75
C GLY A 49 10.26 -8.33 0.63
N PHE A 50 9.74 -7.08 0.54
CA PHE A 50 10.09 -6.15 -0.52
C PHE A 50 11.39 -5.40 -0.23
N LEU A 51 11.57 -4.93 0.99
CA LEU A 51 12.77 -4.23 1.47
C LEU A 51 13.37 -4.95 2.68
N ALA A 52 14.67 -4.78 2.89
CA ALA A 52 15.38 -5.34 4.04
C ALA A 52 14.75 -4.89 5.36
N SER A 53 14.44 -3.60 5.53
CA SER A 53 13.79 -3.06 6.73
C SER A 53 12.41 -3.69 7.02
N ALA A 54 11.63 -3.99 5.98
CA ALA A 54 10.36 -4.68 6.15
C ALA A 54 10.53 -6.17 6.51
N CYS A 55 11.66 -6.77 6.13
CA CYS A 55 12.02 -8.12 6.59
C CYS A 55 12.44 -8.10 8.07
N GLU A 56 13.19 -7.07 8.50
CA GLU A 56 13.58 -6.88 9.90
C GLU A 56 12.34 -6.74 10.80
N GLU A 57 11.37 -5.87 10.44
CA GLU A 57 10.09 -5.76 11.12
C GLU A 57 9.36 -7.12 11.21
N ALA A 58 9.35 -7.88 10.12
CA ALA A 58 8.72 -9.19 10.10
C ALA A 58 9.41 -10.19 11.04
N ILE A 59 10.75 -10.18 11.08
CA ILE A 59 11.54 -11.03 11.98
C ILE A 59 11.28 -10.65 13.44
N GLU A 60 11.27 -9.36 13.79
CA GLU A 60 10.96 -8.89 15.13
C GLU A 60 9.58 -9.40 15.60
N ASN A 61 8.55 -9.24 14.78
CA ASN A 61 7.21 -9.75 15.09
C ASN A 61 7.17 -11.28 15.25
N ILE A 62 7.91 -12.02 14.41
CA ILE A 62 8.00 -13.49 14.56
C ILE A 62 8.67 -13.87 15.90
N LEU A 63 9.72 -13.17 16.30
CA LEU A 63 10.42 -13.41 17.56
C LEU A 63 9.54 -13.05 18.77
N GLU A 64 8.74 -11.98 18.72
CA GLU A 64 7.74 -11.67 19.74
C GLU A 64 6.72 -12.84 19.89
N MET A 65 6.24 -13.38 18.76
CA MET A 65 5.34 -14.55 18.79
C MET A 65 6.04 -15.80 19.31
N ALA A 66 7.34 -15.95 19.09
CA ALA A 66 8.13 -17.03 19.66
C ALA A 66 8.24 -16.92 21.19
N GLU A 67 8.35 -15.71 21.73
CA GLU A 67 8.29 -15.49 23.19
C GLU A 67 6.93 -15.92 23.77
N LEU A 68 5.81 -15.56 23.13
CA LEU A 68 4.47 -16.01 23.54
C LEU A 68 4.33 -17.53 23.45
N LYS A 69 4.92 -18.15 22.43
CA LYS A 69 4.95 -19.60 22.27
C LYS A 69 5.74 -20.28 23.39
N ASN A 70 6.91 -19.75 23.75
CA ASN A 70 7.72 -20.25 24.85
C ASN A 70 7.03 -20.08 26.21
N ALA A 71 6.22 -19.01 26.37
CA ALA A 71 5.39 -18.79 27.54
C ALA A 71 4.12 -19.67 27.58
N GLY A 72 3.87 -20.46 26.52
CA GLY A 72 2.70 -21.35 26.42
C GLY A 72 1.39 -20.60 26.09
N GLN A 73 1.46 -19.36 25.67
CA GLN A 73 0.30 -18.54 25.29
C GLN A 73 -0.10 -18.74 23.83
N VAL A 74 0.82 -19.18 22.98
CA VAL A 74 0.60 -19.54 21.58
C VAL A 74 1.16 -20.95 21.37
N LYS A 75 0.48 -21.79 20.59
CA LYS A 75 0.96 -23.17 20.35
C LYS A 75 1.83 -23.25 19.09
N LYS A 76 1.46 -22.54 18.03
CA LYS A 76 2.05 -22.65 16.70
C LYS A 76 2.17 -21.30 16.02
N ILE A 77 3.24 -21.13 15.21
CA ILE A 77 3.50 -19.93 14.42
C ILE A 77 3.59 -20.34 12.94
N LEU A 78 2.70 -19.78 12.11
CA LEU A 78 2.79 -19.87 10.65
C LEU A 78 3.25 -18.53 10.09
N VAL A 79 4.18 -18.54 9.15
CA VAL A 79 4.65 -17.35 8.45
C VAL A 79 4.22 -17.41 7.00
N THR A 80 3.65 -16.31 6.51
CA THR A 80 3.14 -16.22 5.14
C THR A 80 3.58 -14.92 4.49
N GLY A 81 3.37 -14.79 3.18
CA GLY A 81 3.57 -13.54 2.46
C GLY A 81 4.84 -13.48 1.62
N CYS A 82 5.27 -12.23 1.36
CA CYS A 82 6.37 -11.96 0.42
C CYS A 82 7.73 -12.45 0.96
N MET A 83 7.99 -12.34 2.27
CA MET A 83 9.22 -12.84 2.87
C MET A 83 9.32 -14.36 2.70
N THR A 84 8.23 -15.08 2.98
CA THR A 84 8.18 -16.53 2.76
C THR A 84 8.41 -16.92 1.31
N GLN A 85 7.82 -16.19 0.36
CA GLN A 85 8.04 -16.43 -1.07
C GLN A 85 9.48 -16.18 -1.50
N ARG A 86 10.16 -15.23 -0.86
CA ARG A 86 11.53 -14.83 -1.17
C ARG A 86 12.56 -15.83 -0.61
N TYR A 87 12.45 -16.13 0.68
CA TYR A 87 13.46 -16.90 1.42
C TYR A 87 13.11 -18.39 1.61
N LYS A 88 11.86 -18.75 1.37
CA LYS A 88 11.40 -20.16 1.36
C LYS A 88 11.81 -20.91 2.63
N GLU A 89 12.35 -22.11 2.44
CA GLU A 89 12.75 -23.04 3.52
C GLU A 89 13.92 -22.52 4.36
N ASP A 90 14.68 -21.54 3.90
CA ASP A 90 15.77 -20.93 4.67
C ASP A 90 15.24 -20.29 5.96
N ILE A 91 13.97 -19.83 5.96
CA ILE A 91 13.30 -19.31 7.15
C ILE A 91 13.28 -20.35 8.31
N PHE A 92 13.11 -21.63 8.03
CA PHE A 92 13.14 -22.65 9.09
C PHE A 92 14.54 -22.83 9.72
N HIS A 93 15.60 -22.49 8.99
CA HIS A 93 16.96 -22.55 9.52
C HIS A 93 17.30 -21.35 10.39
N GLU A 94 16.87 -20.16 9.95
CA GLU A 94 17.14 -18.91 10.66
C GLU A 94 16.16 -18.66 11.83
N LEU A 95 14.91 -19.13 11.69
CA LEU A 95 13.82 -18.99 12.67
C LEU A 95 13.21 -20.37 12.98
N PRO A 96 13.90 -21.20 13.79
CA PRO A 96 13.47 -22.58 14.09
C PRO A 96 12.15 -22.66 14.85
N GLU A 97 11.69 -21.55 15.46
CA GLU A 97 10.41 -21.41 16.18
C GLU A 97 9.20 -21.49 15.25
N VAL A 98 9.38 -21.21 13.94
CA VAL A 98 8.34 -21.26 12.93
C VAL A 98 7.91 -22.70 12.66
N ASP A 99 6.61 -22.94 12.67
CA ASP A 99 6.01 -24.26 12.47
C ASP A 99 5.52 -24.52 11.05
N GLY A 100 5.28 -23.50 10.25
CA GLY A 100 4.83 -23.66 8.86
C GLY A 100 4.98 -22.40 8.03
N LEU A 101 5.09 -22.57 6.71
CA LEU A 101 5.35 -21.52 5.73
C LEU A 101 4.34 -21.56 4.58
N LEU A 102 3.81 -20.38 4.19
CA LEU A 102 2.99 -20.21 2.99
C LEU A 102 3.50 -19.04 2.15
N GLY A 103 3.88 -19.32 0.90
CA GLY A 103 4.24 -18.28 -0.06
C GLY A 103 3.02 -17.56 -0.63
N THR A 104 3.29 -16.51 -1.44
CA THR A 104 2.25 -15.69 -2.09
C THR A 104 1.40 -16.46 -3.10
N GLY A 105 1.86 -17.62 -3.53
CA GLY A 105 1.12 -18.54 -4.40
C GLY A 105 0.17 -19.50 -3.69
N SER A 106 0.15 -19.51 -2.34
CA SER A 106 -0.53 -20.54 -1.54
C SER A 106 -1.44 -20.00 -0.44
N TYR A 107 -1.89 -18.78 -0.51
CA TYR A 107 -2.81 -18.23 0.51
C TYR A 107 -4.10 -19.09 0.67
N GLY A 108 -4.56 -19.71 -0.44
CA GLY A 108 -5.70 -20.62 -0.42
C GLY A 108 -5.49 -21.89 0.41
N ASP A 109 -4.25 -22.25 0.71
CA ASP A 109 -3.90 -23.47 1.44
C ASP A 109 -3.84 -23.25 2.97
N ILE A 110 -4.17 -22.05 3.47
CA ILE A 110 -4.00 -21.67 4.88
C ILE A 110 -4.67 -22.66 5.85
N ALA A 111 -5.91 -23.04 5.60
CA ALA A 111 -6.64 -23.99 6.46
C ALA A 111 -5.98 -25.39 6.45
N THR A 112 -5.47 -25.82 5.31
CA THR A 112 -4.73 -27.09 5.16
C THR A 112 -3.42 -27.04 5.95
N ALA A 113 -2.64 -25.97 5.82
CA ALA A 113 -1.38 -25.80 6.55
C ALA A 113 -1.60 -25.78 8.07
N ILE A 114 -2.67 -25.11 8.54
CA ILE A 114 -3.04 -25.13 9.97
C ILE A 114 -3.35 -26.56 10.43
N ALA A 115 -4.12 -27.33 9.67
CA ALA A 115 -4.44 -28.73 10.00
C ALA A 115 -3.17 -29.61 10.02
N GLU A 116 -2.26 -29.42 9.06
CA GLU A 116 -0.97 -30.16 9.03
C GLU A 116 -0.11 -29.88 10.26
N VAL A 117 0.00 -28.62 10.67
CA VAL A 117 0.76 -28.23 11.86
C VAL A 117 0.10 -28.74 13.14
N MET A 118 -1.23 -28.59 13.26
CA MET A 118 -1.95 -28.87 14.51
C MET A 118 -2.29 -30.36 14.72
N GLU A 119 -2.66 -31.05 13.66
CA GLU A 119 -3.16 -32.43 13.75
C GLU A 119 -2.08 -33.47 13.46
N LYS A 120 -1.17 -33.17 12.52
CA LYS A 120 -0.10 -34.10 12.12
C LYS A 120 1.25 -33.79 12.73
N GLY A 121 1.44 -32.57 13.25
CA GLY A 121 2.73 -32.10 13.77
C GLY A 121 3.79 -31.92 12.68
N GLU A 122 3.36 -31.72 11.43
CA GLU A 122 4.25 -31.47 10.29
C GLU A 122 4.71 -30.01 10.26
N LYS A 123 5.80 -29.73 9.53
CA LYS A 123 6.27 -28.38 9.21
C LYS A 123 6.04 -28.09 7.70
N PRO A 124 4.82 -27.74 7.27
CA PRO A 124 4.53 -27.53 5.86
C PRO A 124 5.27 -26.32 5.30
N CYS A 125 5.66 -26.41 4.01
CA CYS A 125 6.16 -25.31 3.22
C CYS A 125 5.40 -25.26 1.87
N HIS A 126 4.32 -24.50 1.85
CA HIS A 126 3.47 -24.35 0.66
C HIS A 126 3.84 -23.06 -0.07
N LEU A 127 4.53 -23.14 -1.20
CA LEU A 127 4.92 -21.96 -1.99
C LEU A 127 3.94 -21.65 -3.12
N GLY A 128 3.33 -22.69 -3.69
CA GLY A 128 2.36 -22.58 -4.78
C GLY A 128 2.93 -21.99 -6.07
N ASN A 129 2.02 -21.67 -7.00
CA ASN A 129 2.39 -21.03 -8.25
C ASN A 129 1.94 -19.57 -8.27
N ILE A 130 2.89 -18.64 -8.13
CA ILE A 130 2.64 -17.20 -8.12
C ILE A 130 2.03 -16.66 -9.42
N HIS A 131 2.07 -17.42 -10.53
CA HIS A 131 1.52 -17.00 -11.81
C HIS A 131 0.05 -17.39 -12.01
N THR A 132 -0.47 -18.27 -11.17
CA THR A 132 -1.85 -18.81 -11.29
C THR A 132 -2.63 -18.77 -9.99
N ALA A 133 -2.02 -18.24 -8.91
CA ALA A 133 -2.68 -18.11 -7.61
C ALA A 133 -4.01 -17.36 -7.74
N ASN A 134 -5.06 -17.87 -7.09
CA ASN A 134 -6.36 -17.22 -7.05
C ASN A 134 -6.26 -15.87 -6.33
N GLN A 135 -6.95 -14.87 -6.84
CA GLN A 135 -6.97 -13.51 -6.32
C GLN A 135 -8.34 -13.11 -5.77
N SER A 136 -9.35 -13.91 -6.06
CA SER A 136 -10.75 -13.66 -5.69
C SER A 136 -11.12 -14.50 -4.47
N GLY A 137 -12.17 -14.13 -3.77
CA GLY A 137 -12.69 -14.82 -2.59
C GLY A 137 -13.27 -13.86 -1.57
N GLU A 138 -14.04 -14.41 -0.64
CA GLU A 138 -14.59 -13.66 0.49
C GLU A 138 -13.48 -13.12 1.38
N ARG A 139 -13.78 -12.06 2.12
CA ARG A 139 -12.83 -11.40 3.05
C ARG A 139 -13.49 -11.08 4.38
N ILE A 140 -12.74 -11.19 5.45
CA ILE A 140 -13.06 -10.56 6.73
C ILE A 140 -12.23 -9.28 6.80
N LEU A 141 -12.88 -8.11 6.71
CA LEU A 141 -12.19 -6.83 6.71
C LEU A 141 -11.43 -6.61 8.02
N SER A 142 -10.19 -6.16 7.89
CA SER A 142 -9.31 -5.77 9.00
C SER A 142 -9.09 -4.26 9.06
N THR A 143 -9.54 -3.53 8.04
CA THR A 143 -9.59 -2.07 8.06
C THR A 143 -10.68 -1.56 8.99
N PRO A 144 -10.60 -0.30 9.44
CA PRO A 144 -11.76 0.38 9.99
C PRO A 144 -12.97 0.30 9.05
N PRO A 145 -14.21 0.29 9.57
CA PRO A 145 -15.39 -0.02 8.75
C PRO A 145 -15.73 1.02 7.68
N TRP A 146 -15.10 2.19 7.71
CA TRP A 146 -15.36 3.27 6.77
C TRP A 146 -14.51 3.25 5.50
N TYR A 147 -13.44 2.45 5.40
CA TYR A 147 -12.71 2.25 4.16
C TYR A 147 -12.33 0.80 3.90
N ALA A 148 -12.14 0.46 2.64
CA ALA A 148 -11.64 -0.85 2.24
C ALA A 148 -10.79 -0.76 0.97
N TYR A 149 -9.84 -1.68 0.84
CA TYR A 149 -9.05 -1.83 -0.38
C TYR A 149 -9.77 -2.74 -1.38
N LEU A 150 -9.78 -2.35 -2.65
CA LEU A 150 -10.19 -3.20 -3.77
C LEU A 150 -8.96 -3.52 -4.62
N ARG A 151 -8.45 -4.74 -4.50
CA ARG A 151 -7.32 -5.21 -5.31
C ARG A 151 -7.83 -5.65 -6.67
N ILE A 152 -7.50 -4.89 -7.73
CA ILE A 152 -8.01 -5.12 -9.09
C ILE A 152 -7.11 -6.02 -9.93
N ALA A 153 -5.84 -6.16 -9.56
CA ALA A 153 -4.86 -7.02 -10.22
C ALA A 153 -3.76 -7.46 -9.25
N GLU A 154 -2.98 -8.47 -9.64
CA GLU A 154 -1.83 -8.98 -8.89
C GLU A 154 -0.64 -9.18 -9.83
N GLY A 155 0.60 -8.99 -9.30
CA GLY A 155 1.83 -9.12 -10.05
C GLY A 155 2.18 -7.88 -10.88
N CYS A 156 3.34 -7.90 -11.54
CA CYS A 156 3.82 -6.75 -12.32
C CYS A 156 4.77 -7.18 -13.42
N ASP A 157 4.58 -6.63 -14.63
CA ASP A 157 5.42 -6.89 -15.80
C ASP A 157 6.28 -5.67 -16.19
N ASN A 158 6.40 -4.65 -15.34
CA ASN A 158 7.25 -3.48 -15.62
C ASN A 158 8.73 -3.80 -15.51
N HIS A 159 9.12 -4.81 -14.70
CA HIS A 159 10.49 -5.29 -14.55
C HIS A 159 11.50 -4.16 -14.25
N CYS A 160 11.12 -3.20 -13.38
CA CYS A 160 12.06 -2.16 -12.91
C CYS A 160 13.29 -2.83 -12.29
N ALA A 161 14.49 -2.31 -12.60
CA ALA A 161 15.76 -2.97 -12.26
C ALA A 161 16.00 -3.15 -10.76
N TYR A 162 15.40 -2.30 -9.92
CA TYR A 162 15.48 -2.34 -8.45
C TYR A 162 14.40 -3.21 -7.77
N CYS A 163 13.44 -3.77 -8.53
CA CYS A 163 12.19 -4.28 -7.97
C CYS A 163 12.14 -5.82 -7.97
N VAL A 164 11.86 -6.40 -6.80
CA VAL A 164 11.70 -7.86 -6.60
C VAL A 164 10.26 -8.36 -6.85
N ILE A 165 9.28 -7.48 -7.07
CA ILE A 165 7.86 -7.85 -7.17
C ILE A 165 7.58 -8.95 -8.23
N PRO A 166 8.17 -8.92 -9.44
CA PRO A 166 7.91 -9.99 -10.42
C PRO A 166 8.26 -11.39 -9.92
N SER A 167 9.30 -11.51 -9.08
CA SER A 167 9.70 -12.80 -8.48
C SER A 167 8.84 -13.22 -7.29
N LEU A 168 8.19 -12.26 -6.62
CA LEU A 168 7.36 -12.49 -5.43
C LEU A 168 5.88 -12.67 -5.76
N ARG A 169 5.37 -11.93 -6.75
CA ARG A 169 3.93 -11.84 -7.08
C ARG A 169 3.60 -12.34 -8.49
N GLY A 170 4.62 -12.66 -9.29
CA GLY A 170 4.46 -13.19 -10.62
C GLY A 170 4.07 -12.17 -11.68
N LYS A 171 3.58 -12.68 -12.82
CA LYS A 171 3.09 -11.87 -13.93
C LYS A 171 1.88 -11.05 -13.55
N TYR A 172 1.70 -9.93 -14.25
CA TYR A 172 0.49 -9.11 -14.11
C TYR A 172 -0.76 -9.91 -14.48
N ARG A 173 -1.75 -9.90 -13.62
CA ARG A 173 -3.03 -10.61 -13.79
C ARG A 173 -4.15 -9.73 -13.26
N SER A 174 -4.98 -9.23 -14.18
CA SER A 174 -6.21 -8.53 -13.84
C SER A 174 -7.29 -9.50 -13.33
N ARG A 175 -8.06 -9.05 -12.37
CA ARG A 175 -9.28 -9.76 -11.97
C ARG A 175 -10.42 -9.42 -12.95
N PRO A 176 -11.34 -10.35 -13.21
CA PRO A 176 -12.52 -10.09 -14.03
C PRO A 176 -13.36 -8.93 -13.48
N MET A 177 -13.82 -8.04 -14.37
CA MET A 177 -14.55 -6.83 -13.96
C MET A 177 -15.84 -7.15 -13.18
N ASN A 178 -16.56 -8.19 -13.57
CA ASN A 178 -17.78 -8.61 -12.86
C ASN A 178 -17.48 -8.99 -11.40
N GLU A 179 -16.42 -9.76 -11.14
CA GLU A 179 -16.04 -10.13 -9.77
C GLU A 179 -15.65 -8.91 -8.92
N LEU A 180 -14.99 -7.93 -9.54
CA LEU A 180 -14.62 -6.67 -8.86
C LEU A 180 -15.85 -5.84 -8.52
N LEU A 181 -16.84 -5.80 -9.42
CA LEU A 181 -18.09 -5.06 -9.18
C LEU A 181 -18.97 -5.75 -8.14
N ASP A 182 -19.01 -7.08 -8.12
CA ASP A 182 -19.73 -7.86 -7.12
C ASP A 182 -19.12 -7.61 -5.73
N GLU A 183 -17.79 -7.74 -5.58
CA GLU A 183 -17.08 -7.45 -4.33
C GLU A 183 -17.27 -5.98 -3.89
N ALA A 184 -17.16 -5.03 -4.81
CA ALA A 184 -17.38 -3.62 -4.50
C ALA A 184 -18.81 -3.33 -4.04
N ALA A 185 -19.82 -4.00 -4.63
CA ALA A 185 -21.22 -3.87 -4.22
C ALA A 185 -21.44 -4.42 -2.80
N GLU A 186 -20.79 -5.53 -2.44
CA GLU A 186 -20.82 -6.08 -1.08
C GLU A 186 -20.20 -5.09 -0.07
N LEU A 187 -19.02 -4.52 -0.39
CA LEU A 187 -18.36 -3.51 0.44
C LEU A 187 -19.24 -2.27 0.64
N ALA A 188 -19.86 -1.77 -0.43
CA ALA A 188 -20.79 -0.63 -0.35
C ALA A 188 -22.00 -0.96 0.54
N SER A 189 -22.57 -2.17 0.38
CA SER A 189 -23.70 -2.65 1.18
C SER A 189 -23.34 -2.83 2.66
N ALA A 190 -22.08 -3.14 2.96
CA ALA A 190 -21.56 -3.21 4.32
C ALA A 190 -21.31 -1.83 4.96
N GLY A 191 -21.48 -0.74 4.20
CA GLY A 191 -21.37 0.64 4.69
C GLY A 191 -19.99 1.27 4.54
N VAL A 192 -19.10 0.66 3.76
CA VAL A 192 -17.78 1.25 3.42
C VAL A 192 -18.00 2.59 2.71
N LYS A 193 -17.35 3.64 3.17
CA LYS A 193 -17.47 5.01 2.65
C LYS A 193 -16.41 5.32 1.60
N GLU A 194 -15.17 4.87 1.81
CA GLU A 194 -14.05 5.09 0.91
C GLU A 194 -13.56 3.76 0.32
N LEU A 195 -13.61 3.63 -1.01
CA LEU A 195 -13.03 2.51 -1.73
C LEU A 195 -11.65 2.88 -2.26
N ILE A 196 -10.62 2.14 -1.88
CA ILE A 196 -9.24 2.39 -2.31
C ILE A 196 -8.84 1.32 -3.33
N VAL A 197 -8.70 1.72 -4.58
CA VAL A 197 -8.36 0.83 -5.70
C VAL A 197 -6.85 0.64 -5.75
N ILE A 198 -6.41 -0.62 -5.67
CA ILE A 198 -4.99 -1.00 -5.58
C ILE A 198 -4.62 -2.13 -6.54
N ALA A 199 -3.37 -2.12 -6.97
CA ALA A 199 -2.60 -3.22 -7.56
C ALA A 199 -1.10 -2.88 -7.39
N GLN A 200 -0.20 -3.60 -8.02
CA GLN A 200 1.18 -3.15 -8.18
C GLN A 200 1.30 -2.03 -9.23
N ASP A 201 0.35 -2.00 -10.16
CA ASP A 201 0.18 -0.97 -11.19
C ASP A 201 -1.29 -1.03 -11.64
N ILE A 202 -2.11 -0.07 -11.24
CA ILE A 202 -3.55 -0.09 -11.60
C ILE A 202 -3.78 0.35 -13.04
N THR A 203 -2.87 1.13 -13.63
CA THR A 203 -3.05 1.70 -14.97
C THR A 203 -3.10 0.65 -16.07
N ARG A 204 -2.48 -0.52 -15.84
CA ARG A 204 -2.48 -1.65 -16.80
C ARG A 204 -3.72 -2.54 -16.72
N TYR A 205 -4.67 -2.25 -15.83
CA TYR A 205 -5.85 -3.09 -15.66
C TYR A 205 -6.56 -3.37 -16.99
N GLY A 206 -6.77 -4.66 -17.28
CA GLY A 206 -7.42 -5.19 -18.48
C GLY A 206 -6.47 -5.51 -19.63
N THR A 207 -5.23 -5.01 -19.66
CA THR A 207 -4.32 -5.22 -20.81
C THR A 207 -3.95 -6.69 -21.03
N ASP A 208 -3.92 -7.49 -19.97
CA ASP A 208 -3.68 -8.93 -20.04
C ASP A 208 -4.93 -9.75 -20.40
N LEU A 209 -6.14 -9.18 -20.27
CA LEU A 209 -7.39 -9.83 -20.59
C LEU A 209 -7.74 -9.72 -22.08
N ASN A 210 -7.62 -8.54 -22.66
CA ASN A 210 -8.02 -8.26 -24.04
C ASN A 210 -7.11 -7.28 -24.80
N GLY A 211 -5.97 -6.89 -24.21
CA GLY A 211 -5.02 -5.96 -24.82
C GLY A 211 -5.38 -4.48 -24.65
N GLU A 212 -6.45 -4.14 -23.92
CA GLU A 212 -6.91 -2.76 -23.75
C GLU A 212 -6.81 -2.31 -22.29
N HIS A 213 -6.52 -1.02 -22.08
CA HIS A 213 -6.61 -0.39 -20.76
C HIS A 213 -8.08 -0.24 -20.36
N GLN A 214 -8.52 -0.93 -19.32
CA GLN A 214 -9.93 -0.92 -18.89
C GLN A 214 -10.16 -0.18 -17.56
N LEU A 215 -9.15 0.43 -16.96
CA LEU A 215 -9.30 1.10 -15.67
C LEU A 215 -10.35 2.21 -15.72
N ALA A 216 -10.35 3.05 -16.75
CA ALA A 216 -11.33 4.11 -16.93
C ALA A 216 -12.77 3.58 -16.95
N LYS A 217 -12.99 2.44 -17.63
CA LYS A 217 -14.29 1.78 -17.67
C LYS A 217 -14.69 1.21 -16.31
N LEU A 218 -13.77 0.54 -15.62
CA LEU A 218 -14.01 0.01 -14.28
C LEU A 218 -14.40 1.13 -13.31
N LEU A 219 -13.68 2.25 -13.32
CA LEU A 219 -13.95 3.38 -12.43
C LEU A 219 -15.34 3.99 -12.66
N LYS A 220 -15.77 4.12 -13.92
CA LYS A 220 -17.14 4.57 -14.25
C LYS A 220 -18.21 3.65 -13.65
N GLU A 221 -17.98 2.33 -13.65
CA GLU A 221 -18.92 1.39 -13.04
C GLU A 221 -18.87 1.46 -11.50
N LEU A 222 -17.68 1.54 -10.90
CA LEU A 222 -17.52 1.69 -9.45
C LEU A 222 -18.20 2.98 -8.93
N CYS A 223 -18.14 4.08 -9.69
CA CYS A 223 -18.82 5.34 -9.33
C CYS A 223 -20.35 5.24 -9.24
N LYS A 224 -20.96 4.20 -9.81
CA LYS A 224 -22.41 3.96 -9.69
C LYS A 224 -22.79 3.34 -8.35
N LEU A 225 -21.83 2.75 -7.63
CA LEU A 225 -22.04 2.15 -6.30
C LEU A 225 -22.09 3.22 -5.20
N ASP A 226 -22.59 2.85 -4.03
CA ASP A 226 -22.81 3.79 -2.92
C ASP A 226 -21.55 4.00 -2.07
N PHE A 227 -20.46 4.45 -2.73
CA PHE A 227 -19.28 4.99 -2.05
C PHE A 227 -19.35 6.50 -2.02
N HIS A 228 -18.78 7.10 -0.97
CA HIS A 228 -18.58 8.54 -0.89
C HIS A 228 -17.29 8.93 -1.65
N TRP A 229 -16.19 8.21 -1.41
CA TRP A 229 -14.91 8.40 -2.07
C TRP A 229 -14.40 7.13 -2.76
N ILE A 230 -13.74 7.32 -3.90
CA ILE A 230 -12.95 6.31 -4.60
C ILE A 230 -11.55 6.87 -4.78
N ARG A 231 -10.56 6.23 -4.15
CA ARG A 231 -9.14 6.63 -4.18
C ARG A 231 -8.35 5.69 -5.06
N LEU A 232 -7.32 6.23 -5.76
CA LEU A 232 -6.49 5.48 -6.69
C LEU A 232 -5.04 5.48 -6.20
N HIS A 233 -4.44 4.29 -6.05
CA HIS A 233 -3.04 4.15 -5.68
C HIS A 233 -2.26 3.39 -6.75
N TYR A 234 -0.96 3.73 -6.88
CA TYR A 234 0.00 3.04 -7.74
C TYR A 234 -0.30 3.17 -9.24
N LEU A 235 -0.41 4.41 -9.71
CA LEU A 235 -0.48 4.73 -11.13
C LEU A 235 0.93 4.73 -11.74
N TYR A 236 1.10 4.13 -12.90
CA TYR A 236 2.35 4.21 -13.64
C TYR A 236 2.28 5.37 -14.66
N PRO A 237 3.28 6.28 -14.69
CA PRO A 237 3.20 7.50 -15.51
C PRO A 237 2.85 7.23 -16.96
N THR A 238 3.64 6.40 -17.67
CA THR A 238 3.46 6.09 -19.11
C THR A 238 2.07 5.56 -19.46
N ASP A 239 1.43 4.80 -18.57
CA ASP A 239 0.15 4.14 -18.81
C ASP A 239 -1.04 4.96 -18.27
N THR A 240 -0.81 6.19 -17.79
CA THR A 240 -1.84 7.15 -17.36
C THR A 240 -2.42 7.84 -18.60
N THR A 241 -3.45 7.23 -19.21
CA THR A 241 -4.05 7.64 -20.47
C THR A 241 -4.90 8.90 -20.35
N ASP A 242 -5.14 9.60 -21.47
CA ASP A 242 -6.04 10.77 -21.50
C ASP A 242 -7.47 10.40 -21.09
N GLU A 243 -7.98 9.23 -21.48
CA GLU A 243 -9.29 8.76 -21.06
C GLU A 243 -9.37 8.59 -19.54
N LEU A 244 -8.32 8.02 -18.93
CA LEU A 244 -8.26 7.88 -17.47
C LEU A 244 -8.27 9.24 -16.77
N ILE A 245 -7.48 10.19 -17.26
CA ILE A 245 -7.43 11.57 -16.73
C ILE A 245 -8.80 12.24 -16.82
N ASP A 246 -9.50 12.10 -17.97
CA ASP A 246 -10.82 12.69 -18.17
C ASP A 246 -11.87 12.07 -17.22
N VAL A 247 -11.81 10.78 -16.95
CA VAL A 247 -12.66 10.11 -15.95
C VAL A 247 -12.37 10.62 -14.54
N ILE A 248 -11.09 10.69 -14.15
CA ILE A 248 -10.69 11.23 -12.84
C ILE A 248 -11.19 12.67 -12.67
N ALA A 249 -11.08 13.48 -13.72
CA ALA A 249 -11.53 14.88 -13.68
C ALA A 249 -13.05 15.02 -13.55
N SER A 250 -13.81 14.20 -14.28
CA SER A 250 -15.27 14.33 -14.40
C SER A 250 -16.07 13.63 -13.30
N GLU A 251 -15.55 12.55 -12.72
CA GLU A 251 -16.28 11.77 -11.72
C GLU A 251 -16.08 12.37 -10.31
N PRO A 252 -17.15 12.86 -9.66
CA PRO A 252 -17.03 13.55 -8.36
C PRO A 252 -16.63 12.61 -7.21
N LYS A 253 -16.96 11.33 -7.29
CA LYS A 253 -16.58 10.33 -6.26
C LYS A 253 -15.12 9.97 -6.29
N ILE A 254 -14.43 10.14 -7.44
CA ILE A 254 -12.99 9.92 -7.52
C ILE A 254 -12.29 11.11 -6.87
N VAL A 255 -11.63 10.86 -5.75
CA VAL A 255 -10.88 11.89 -5.02
C VAL A 255 -9.74 12.43 -5.88
N LYS A 256 -9.50 13.73 -5.78
CA LYS A 256 -8.48 14.42 -6.57
C LYS A 256 -7.10 14.27 -5.91
N TYR A 257 -6.75 13.02 -5.65
CA TYR A 257 -5.47 12.57 -5.10
C TYR A 257 -4.96 11.42 -5.95
N LEU A 258 -3.73 11.55 -6.48
CA LEU A 258 -3.13 10.53 -7.34
C LEU A 258 -1.73 10.16 -6.84
N ASP A 259 -1.54 8.87 -6.57
CA ASP A 259 -0.24 8.29 -6.21
C ASP A 259 0.45 7.77 -7.49
N ILE A 260 1.49 8.49 -7.92
CA ILE A 260 2.24 8.25 -9.16
C ILE A 260 3.73 8.10 -8.83
N PRO A 261 4.21 6.90 -8.48
CA PRO A 261 5.62 6.67 -8.13
C PRO A 261 6.54 6.88 -9.33
N ILE A 262 7.21 8.02 -9.43
CA ILE A 262 8.15 8.34 -10.52
C ILE A 262 9.55 7.77 -10.28
N GLN A 263 9.93 7.57 -9.03
CA GLN A 263 11.18 7.01 -8.51
C GLN A 263 12.39 7.95 -8.67
N HIS A 264 12.60 8.54 -9.84
CA HIS A 264 13.64 9.52 -10.15
C HIS A 264 13.22 10.39 -11.36
N CYS A 265 13.93 11.47 -11.66
CA CYS A 265 13.66 12.32 -12.84
C CYS A 265 14.79 12.30 -13.89
N ASN A 266 16.00 11.87 -13.56
CA ASN A 266 17.13 11.85 -14.51
C ASN A 266 16.97 10.75 -15.56
N ASP A 267 17.07 11.09 -16.83
CA ASP A 267 16.82 10.17 -17.96
C ASP A 267 17.80 8.98 -17.99
N THR A 268 19.07 9.18 -17.59
CA THR A 268 20.06 8.10 -17.55
C THR A 268 19.69 7.07 -16.48
N ILE A 269 19.28 7.54 -15.30
CA ILE A 269 18.87 6.70 -14.18
C ILE A 269 17.55 6.00 -14.51
N LEU A 270 16.55 6.71 -15.01
CA LEU A 270 15.26 6.11 -15.42
C LEU A 270 15.47 4.99 -16.42
N LYS A 271 16.29 5.21 -17.45
CA LYS A 271 16.63 4.19 -18.44
C LYS A 271 17.38 2.99 -17.83
N ALA A 272 18.35 3.24 -16.95
CA ALA A 272 19.09 2.18 -16.27
C ALA A 272 18.17 1.34 -15.36
N MET A 273 17.19 1.99 -14.73
CA MET A 273 16.18 1.36 -13.89
C MET A 273 15.04 0.69 -14.69
N ASN A 274 15.18 0.60 -16.01
CA ASN A 274 14.14 0.05 -16.90
C ASN A 274 12.80 0.78 -16.77
N ARG A 275 12.83 2.10 -16.48
CA ARG A 275 11.66 2.97 -16.53
C ARG A 275 11.45 3.44 -17.96
N ARG A 276 10.19 3.57 -18.37
CA ARG A 276 9.82 3.93 -19.75
C ARG A 276 9.67 5.43 -19.96
N ASP A 277 9.54 6.17 -18.86
CA ASP A 277 9.35 7.61 -18.87
C ASP A 277 10.69 8.34 -18.98
N THR A 278 10.68 9.52 -19.59
CA THR A 278 11.75 10.51 -19.51
C THR A 278 11.33 11.68 -18.61
N LYS A 279 12.29 12.51 -18.20
CA LYS A 279 11.99 13.76 -17.46
C LYS A 279 10.95 14.62 -18.19
N ALA A 280 11.09 14.74 -19.52
CA ALA A 280 10.16 15.51 -20.33
C ALA A 280 8.74 14.92 -20.31
N ASP A 281 8.61 13.59 -20.36
CA ASP A 281 7.31 12.91 -20.25
C ASP A 281 6.67 13.14 -18.89
N LEU A 282 7.46 13.03 -17.80
CA LEU A 282 6.99 13.28 -16.44
C LEU A 282 6.49 14.71 -16.27
N LEU A 283 7.26 15.71 -16.70
CA LEU A 283 6.85 17.11 -16.64
C LEU A 283 5.57 17.37 -17.45
N ALA A 284 5.48 16.79 -18.66
CA ALA A 284 4.29 16.93 -19.51
C ALA A 284 3.05 16.29 -18.86
N LEU A 285 3.18 15.10 -18.27
CA LEU A 285 2.10 14.41 -17.56
C LEU A 285 1.62 15.20 -16.34
N LEU A 286 2.55 15.62 -15.48
CA LEU A 286 2.20 16.33 -14.24
C LEU A 286 1.54 17.69 -14.53
N LYS A 287 2.04 18.40 -15.55
CA LYS A 287 1.40 19.63 -16.05
C LYS A 287 -0.02 19.36 -16.55
N LYS A 288 -0.21 18.36 -17.41
CA LYS A 288 -1.53 17.97 -17.94
C LYS A 288 -2.51 17.61 -16.82
N LEU A 289 -2.06 16.85 -15.82
CA LEU A 289 -2.88 16.48 -14.66
C LEU A 289 -3.35 17.71 -13.89
N ARG A 290 -2.46 18.66 -13.60
CA ARG A 290 -2.83 19.90 -12.90
C ARG A 290 -3.79 20.79 -13.72
N GLU A 291 -3.64 20.81 -15.04
CA GLU A 291 -4.53 21.58 -15.92
C GLU A 291 -5.92 20.94 -16.03
N LYS A 292 -6.02 19.60 -16.07
CA LYS A 292 -7.28 18.89 -16.27
C LYS A 292 -8.04 18.55 -14.99
N VAL A 293 -7.35 18.44 -13.86
CA VAL A 293 -7.93 17.99 -12.58
C VAL A 293 -7.79 19.10 -11.53
N PRO A 294 -8.77 20.00 -11.42
CA PRO A 294 -8.72 21.06 -10.41
C PRO A 294 -8.69 20.49 -8.97
N GLY A 295 -7.89 21.09 -8.11
CA GLY A 295 -7.72 20.65 -6.72
C GLY A 295 -6.90 19.37 -6.57
N LEU A 296 -6.15 18.96 -7.60
CA LEU A 296 -5.32 17.76 -7.56
C LEU A 296 -4.22 17.87 -6.53
N VAL A 297 -4.13 16.83 -5.70
CA VAL A 297 -3.00 16.54 -4.81
C VAL A 297 -2.22 15.37 -5.42
N LEU A 298 -0.96 15.59 -5.70
CA LEU A 298 -0.07 14.56 -6.21
C LEU A 298 0.73 13.94 -5.08
N ARG A 299 0.84 12.62 -5.13
CA ARG A 299 1.78 11.85 -4.33
C ARG A 299 2.76 11.11 -5.22
N THR A 300 3.99 10.99 -4.77
CA THR A 300 5.02 10.21 -5.44
C THR A 300 5.89 9.44 -4.45
N SER A 301 6.64 8.47 -4.96
CA SER A 301 7.76 7.86 -4.27
C SER A 301 9.02 8.10 -5.07
N LEU A 302 10.12 8.42 -4.38
CA LEU A 302 11.43 8.68 -4.94
C LEU A 302 12.45 7.74 -4.28
N ILE A 303 13.50 7.42 -5.01
CA ILE A 303 14.63 6.63 -4.48
C ILE A 303 15.90 7.43 -4.73
N ALA A 304 16.61 7.78 -3.66
CA ALA A 304 17.90 8.45 -3.70
C ALA A 304 19.04 7.44 -3.60
N GLY A 305 20.15 7.68 -4.30
CA GLY A 305 21.30 6.77 -4.32
C GLY A 305 21.18 5.62 -5.32
N LEU A 306 20.26 5.72 -6.29
CA LEU A 306 20.13 4.73 -7.36
C LEU A 306 21.43 4.59 -8.17
N PRO A 307 21.68 3.40 -8.79
CA PRO A 307 22.78 3.24 -9.72
C PRO A 307 22.88 4.38 -10.74
N TYR A 308 24.10 4.87 -10.95
CA TYR A 308 24.45 6.02 -11.81
C TYR A 308 23.99 7.40 -11.29
N GLU A 309 23.52 7.51 -10.06
CA GLU A 309 23.23 8.79 -9.44
C GLU A 309 24.53 9.41 -8.90
N ASP A 310 25.06 10.37 -9.64
CA ASP A 310 26.13 11.27 -9.17
C ASP A 310 25.52 12.52 -8.48
N ASP A 311 26.38 13.41 -7.99
CA ASP A 311 25.93 14.62 -7.29
C ASP A 311 25.09 15.53 -8.20
N ALA A 312 25.40 15.58 -9.50
CA ALA A 312 24.65 16.40 -10.45
C ALA A 312 23.25 15.82 -10.70
N ALA A 313 23.11 14.51 -10.79
CA ALA A 313 21.82 13.84 -10.94
C ALA A 313 20.96 13.93 -9.67
N PHE A 314 21.60 13.90 -8.49
CA PHE A 314 20.89 14.15 -7.23
C PHE A 314 20.39 15.60 -7.11
N GLU A 315 21.22 16.58 -7.45
CA GLU A 315 20.79 18.00 -7.48
C GLU A 315 19.66 18.22 -8.48
N GLU A 316 19.72 17.56 -9.67
CA GLU A 316 18.62 17.56 -10.63
C GLU A 316 17.31 17.04 -10.05
N LEU A 317 17.36 16.01 -9.19
CA LEU A 317 16.18 15.49 -8.49
C LEU A 317 15.61 16.51 -7.49
N CYS A 318 16.46 17.17 -6.73
CA CYS A 318 16.06 18.24 -5.81
C CYS A 318 15.44 19.42 -6.54
N ASP A 319 16.04 19.84 -7.67
CA ASP A 319 15.51 20.93 -8.51
C ASP A 319 14.18 20.55 -9.16
N PHE A 320 14.03 19.30 -9.60
CA PHE A 320 12.76 18.80 -10.10
C PHE A 320 11.65 18.89 -9.02
N LEU A 321 11.93 18.51 -7.78
CA LEU A 321 10.96 18.65 -6.68
C LEU A 321 10.57 20.12 -6.47
N ARG A 322 11.54 21.04 -6.47
CA ARG A 322 11.30 22.48 -6.31
C ARG A 322 10.46 23.05 -7.45
N GLU A 323 10.70 22.57 -8.69
CA GLU A 323 9.98 23.01 -9.91
C GLU A 323 8.53 22.48 -9.90
N VAL A 324 8.35 21.17 -9.71
CA VAL A 324 7.05 20.52 -9.86
C VAL A 324 6.16 20.71 -8.65
N ARG A 325 6.77 20.84 -7.44
CA ARG A 325 6.07 21.03 -6.16
C ARG A 325 4.99 19.98 -5.94
N ILE A 326 5.40 18.69 -5.97
CA ILE A 326 4.51 17.57 -5.65
C ILE A 326 4.16 17.67 -4.16
N GLU A 327 2.87 17.68 -3.83
CA GLU A 327 2.36 17.94 -2.48
C GLU A 327 2.79 16.86 -1.46
N ARG A 328 2.88 15.62 -1.90
CA ARG A 328 3.23 14.48 -1.05
C ARG A 328 4.33 13.64 -1.71
N ALA A 329 5.50 13.54 -1.13
CA ALA A 329 6.55 12.67 -1.64
C ALA A 329 7.21 11.88 -0.51
N GLY A 330 7.27 10.56 -0.66
CA GLY A 330 8.14 9.71 0.15
C GLY A 330 9.47 9.54 -0.55
N VAL A 331 10.59 9.81 0.14
CA VAL A 331 11.94 9.59 -0.40
C VAL A 331 12.59 8.47 0.39
N PHE A 332 13.09 7.48 -0.30
CA PHE A 332 13.71 6.29 0.28
C PHE A 332 15.16 6.17 -0.18
N PRO A 333 16.09 5.73 0.68
CA PRO A 333 17.43 5.37 0.23
C PRO A 333 17.34 4.12 -0.66
N PHE A 334 18.20 4.03 -1.66
CA PHE A 334 18.30 2.83 -2.49
C PHE A 334 18.78 1.65 -1.64
N SER A 335 17.99 0.58 -1.63
CA SER A 335 18.33 -0.70 -1.03
C SER A 335 18.67 -1.70 -2.13
N PRO A 336 19.93 -2.22 -2.21
CA PRO A 336 20.34 -3.20 -3.22
C PRO A 336 19.78 -4.58 -2.88
N GLU A 337 18.52 -4.82 -3.29
CA GLU A 337 17.81 -6.06 -2.98
C GLU A 337 18.34 -7.26 -3.79
N ASP A 338 18.68 -8.34 -3.11
CA ASP A 338 19.15 -9.58 -3.72
C ASP A 338 18.21 -10.10 -4.82
N GLY A 339 18.80 -10.52 -5.93
CA GLY A 339 18.07 -11.01 -7.10
C GLY A 339 17.59 -9.92 -8.05
N THR A 340 17.82 -8.63 -7.74
CA THR A 340 17.53 -7.51 -8.64
C THR A 340 18.73 -7.17 -9.53
N LYS A 341 18.46 -6.59 -10.71
CA LYS A 341 19.53 -6.13 -11.60
C LYS A 341 20.29 -4.95 -11.01
N ALA A 342 19.59 -4.05 -10.33
CA ALA A 342 20.18 -2.84 -9.76
C ALA A 342 21.20 -3.15 -8.65
N ALA A 343 21.00 -4.22 -7.88
CA ALA A 343 21.94 -4.64 -6.85
C ALA A 343 23.34 -5.04 -7.41
N LEU A 344 23.40 -5.39 -8.70
CA LEU A 344 24.66 -5.75 -9.39
C LEU A 344 25.32 -4.57 -10.09
N MET A 345 24.69 -3.40 -10.11
CA MET A 345 25.21 -2.19 -10.73
C MET A 345 26.03 -1.38 -9.71
N GLU A 346 26.93 -0.53 -10.22
CA GLU A 346 27.67 0.40 -9.37
C GLU A 346 26.72 1.46 -8.82
N HIS A 347 26.72 1.62 -7.51
CA HIS A 347 25.90 2.59 -6.77
C HIS A 347 26.68 3.16 -5.58
N VAL A 348 26.19 4.24 -5.01
CA VAL A 348 26.72 4.80 -3.76
C VAL A 348 26.50 3.82 -2.60
N ASP A 349 27.26 3.96 -1.53
CA ASP A 349 27.03 3.16 -0.33
C ASP A 349 25.72 3.58 0.38
N MET A 350 25.30 2.77 1.33
CA MET A 350 24.04 2.98 2.04
C MET A 350 24.05 4.27 2.86
N GLU A 351 25.19 4.68 3.40
CA GLU A 351 25.31 5.91 4.20
C GLU A 351 25.09 7.14 3.32
N GLU A 352 25.67 7.15 2.12
CA GLU A 352 25.46 8.23 1.15
C GLU A 352 24.03 8.22 0.59
N ALA A 353 23.45 7.05 0.30
CA ALA A 353 22.08 6.95 -0.14
C ALA A 353 21.10 7.48 0.93
N GLN A 354 21.34 7.16 2.20
CA GLN A 354 20.56 7.66 3.32
C GLN A 354 20.69 9.18 3.45
N ARG A 355 21.93 9.72 3.39
CA ARG A 355 22.17 11.17 3.45
C ARG A 355 21.45 11.91 2.32
N ARG A 356 21.47 11.37 1.10
CA ARG A 356 20.74 11.97 -0.04
C ARG A 356 19.24 11.90 0.16
N ALA A 357 18.72 10.80 0.67
CA ALA A 357 17.29 10.68 0.98
C ALA A 357 16.85 11.73 2.00
N GLU A 358 17.61 11.93 3.08
CA GLU A 358 17.35 12.95 4.11
C GLU A 358 17.36 14.37 3.53
N LEU A 359 18.34 14.71 2.69
CA LEU A 359 18.40 16.02 2.02
C LEU A 359 17.20 16.25 1.07
N ALA A 360 16.74 15.21 0.38
CA ALA A 360 15.55 15.32 -0.47
C ALA A 360 14.26 15.41 0.35
N VAL A 361 14.21 14.79 1.53
CA VAL A 361 13.13 14.97 2.51
C VAL A 361 13.07 16.40 3.03
N ASP A 362 14.22 17.04 3.31
CA ASP A 362 14.27 18.46 3.70
C ASP A 362 13.65 19.36 2.60
N VAL A 363 14.01 19.13 1.32
CA VAL A 363 13.41 19.85 0.19
C VAL A 363 11.89 19.62 0.14
N GLN A 364 11.46 18.39 0.37
CA GLN A 364 10.03 18.05 0.35
C GLN A 364 9.27 18.65 1.52
N SER A 365 9.89 18.78 2.69
CA SER A 365 9.29 19.41 3.88
C SER A 365 8.92 20.87 3.59
N ASP A 366 9.81 21.63 2.95
CA ASP A 366 9.52 23.01 2.53
C ASP A 366 8.31 23.08 1.57
N ILE A 367 8.15 22.08 0.71
CA ILE A 367 7.04 22.01 -0.26
C ILE A 367 5.72 21.68 0.44
N ILE A 368 5.73 20.72 1.38
CA ILE A 368 4.56 20.34 2.19
C ILE A 368 4.11 21.56 3.04
N ASP A 369 5.04 22.22 3.71
CA ASP A 369 4.73 23.38 4.54
C ASP A 369 4.09 24.50 3.72
N ALA A 370 4.68 24.81 2.57
CA ALA A 370 4.12 25.82 1.68
C ALA A 370 2.75 25.42 1.10
N TYR A 371 2.52 24.12 0.86
CA TYR A 371 1.19 23.62 0.47
C TYR A 371 0.19 23.77 1.62
N ASN A 372 0.53 23.31 2.81
CA ASN A 372 -0.32 23.41 4.00
C ASN A 372 -0.69 24.87 4.31
N ASP A 373 0.28 25.79 4.24
CA ASP A 373 0.03 27.22 4.42
C ASP A 373 -0.92 27.79 3.37
N SER A 374 -0.82 27.32 2.12
CA SER A 374 -1.64 27.80 1.01
C SER A 374 -3.12 27.44 1.13
N ILE A 375 -3.46 26.42 1.90
CA ILE A 375 -4.82 25.93 2.10
C ILE A 375 -5.47 26.40 3.41
N LEU A 376 -4.74 27.19 4.23
CA LEU A 376 -5.32 27.75 5.45
C LEU A 376 -6.49 28.67 5.14
N GLY A 377 -7.56 28.53 5.92
CA GLY A 377 -8.83 29.23 5.71
C GLY A 377 -9.80 28.48 4.81
N GLU A 378 -9.38 27.43 4.09
CA GLU A 378 -10.28 26.58 3.33
C GLU A 378 -11.17 25.75 4.25
N GLU A 379 -12.39 25.46 3.79
CA GLU A 379 -13.27 24.44 4.37
C GLU A 379 -13.09 23.14 3.61
N ARG A 380 -12.77 22.06 4.34
CA ARG A 380 -12.59 20.73 3.77
C ARG A 380 -13.54 19.73 4.40
N GLU A 381 -14.10 18.88 3.57
CA GLU A 381 -14.81 17.69 4.04
C GLU A 381 -13.79 16.68 4.58
N VAL A 382 -13.96 16.27 5.83
CA VAL A 382 -13.07 15.39 6.57
C VAL A 382 -13.82 14.14 7.01
N LEU A 383 -13.31 12.97 6.70
CA LEU A 383 -13.73 11.71 7.27
C LEU A 383 -13.11 11.60 8.67
N CYS A 384 -13.90 11.77 9.71
CA CYS A 384 -13.44 11.62 11.08
C CYS A 384 -13.08 10.17 11.37
N GLU A 385 -11.87 9.93 11.85
CA GLU A 385 -11.36 8.59 12.14
C GLU A 385 -11.27 8.30 13.64
N GLY A 386 -11.27 9.34 14.47
CA GLY A 386 -11.25 9.16 15.90
C GLY A 386 -11.07 10.44 16.71
N TYR A 387 -10.88 10.24 18.01
CA TYR A 387 -10.56 11.27 18.97
C TYR A 387 -9.34 10.86 19.78
N ASP A 388 -8.36 11.74 19.87
CA ASP A 388 -7.18 11.56 20.71
C ASP A 388 -7.38 12.27 22.05
N SER A 389 -7.38 11.50 23.13
CA SER A 389 -7.61 12.02 24.47
C SER A 389 -6.41 12.80 25.04
N GLN A 390 -5.20 12.61 24.52
CA GLN A 390 -3.99 13.34 24.93
C GLN A 390 -3.94 14.69 24.22
N ALA A 391 -4.15 14.71 22.92
CA ALA A 391 -4.23 15.94 22.14
C ALA A 391 -5.53 16.72 22.41
N GLN A 392 -6.58 16.06 22.94
CA GLN A 392 -7.94 16.60 23.11
C GLN A 392 -8.53 17.10 21.79
N MET A 393 -8.24 16.41 20.69
CA MET A 393 -8.68 16.76 19.35
C MET A 393 -9.26 15.53 18.63
N PHE A 394 -10.19 15.76 17.74
CA PHE A 394 -10.57 14.80 16.73
C PHE A 394 -9.50 14.76 15.64
N TYR A 395 -9.39 13.63 14.97
CA TYR A 395 -8.53 13.49 13.79
C TYR A 395 -9.25 12.77 12.67
N GLY A 396 -8.84 13.06 11.46
CA GLY A 396 -9.39 12.45 10.28
C GLY A 396 -8.61 12.81 9.03
N ARG A 397 -9.18 12.52 7.88
CA ARG A 397 -8.59 12.77 6.57
C ARG A 397 -9.57 13.47 5.64
N SER A 398 -9.07 14.37 4.82
CA SER A 398 -9.79 14.85 3.66
C SER A 398 -9.47 13.97 2.42
N TYR A 399 -9.94 14.39 1.26
CA TYR A 399 -9.55 13.75 0.02
C TYR A 399 -8.03 13.80 -0.24
N ALA A 400 -7.31 14.74 0.37
CA ALA A 400 -5.90 15.03 0.15
C ALA A 400 -4.95 14.16 0.97
N GLU A 401 -5.45 13.34 1.87
CA GLU A 401 -4.68 12.42 2.71
C GLU A 401 -5.11 10.97 2.47
N SER A 402 -4.13 10.08 2.27
CA SER A 402 -4.34 8.64 2.18
C SER A 402 -4.19 7.98 3.55
N PRO A 403 -5.02 6.98 3.91
CA PRO A 403 -4.90 6.29 5.19
C PRO A 403 -3.52 5.63 5.33
N ASP A 404 -2.94 5.71 6.52
CA ASP A 404 -1.69 5.07 6.95
C ASP A 404 -0.42 5.51 6.17
N ILE A 405 -0.54 6.48 5.25
CA ILE A 405 0.56 6.94 4.38
C ILE A 405 0.86 8.41 4.59
N ASP A 406 -0.18 9.25 4.57
CA ASP A 406 -0.07 10.70 4.74
C ASP A 406 -0.48 11.11 6.15
N GLY A 407 -0.21 12.37 6.51
CA GLY A 407 -0.63 12.94 7.77
C GLY A 407 -2.15 13.06 7.91
N ARG A 408 -2.57 13.64 9.03
CA ARG A 408 -3.98 13.80 9.42
C ARG A 408 -4.38 15.27 9.46
N ILE A 409 -5.69 15.50 9.53
CA ILE A 409 -6.27 16.77 9.90
C ILE A 409 -6.73 16.65 11.36
N TRP A 410 -6.18 17.50 12.23
CA TRP A 410 -6.58 17.60 13.63
C TRP A 410 -7.60 18.71 13.78
N PHE A 411 -8.68 18.47 14.49
CA PHE A 411 -9.70 19.52 14.62
C PHE A 411 -10.45 19.47 15.97
N THR A 412 -10.96 20.62 16.36
CA THR A 412 -11.80 20.78 17.56
C THR A 412 -13.27 20.84 17.18
N ALA A 413 -14.12 20.34 18.06
CA ALA A 413 -15.58 20.43 17.95
C ALA A 413 -16.21 20.54 19.35
N ASP A 414 -17.35 21.23 19.44
CA ASP A 414 -18.11 21.36 20.68
C ASP A 414 -19.00 20.14 20.98
N SER A 415 -19.14 19.22 20.05
CA SER A 415 -19.96 18.01 20.17
C SER A 415 -19.15 16.76 19.80
N GLU A 416 -19.59 15.63 20.32
CA GLU A 416 -19.03 14.32 19.96
C GLU A 416 -19.31 13.99 18.49
N ILE A 417 -18.27 13.50 17.79
CA ILE A 417 -18.34 13.08 16.39
C ILE A 417 -18.03 11.59 16.33
N ALA A 418 -18.93 10.82 15.74
CA ALA A 418 -18.72 9.39 15.59
C ALA A 418 -17.65 9.11 14.51
N PRO A 419 -16.66 8.21 14.76
CA PRO A 419 -15.75 7.76 13.73
C PRO A 419 -16.48 7.21 12.50
N GLY A 420 -15.96 7.50 11.31
CA GLY A 420 -16.60 7.18 10.03
C GLY A 420 -17.61 8.25 9.55
N SER A 421 -17.80 9.35 10.28
CA SER A 421 -18.65 10.47 9.85
C SER A 421 -17.87 11.45 8.98
N PHE A 422 -18.53 12.03 7.97
CA PHE A 422 -18.01 13.16 7.23
C PHE A 422 -18.45 14.46 7.88
N VAL A 423 -17.52 15.37 8.08
CA VAL A 423 -17.73 16.69 8.69
C VAL A 423 -16.97 17.76 7.91
N ASN A 424 -17.44 19.01 7.96
CA ASN A 424 -16.72 20.13 7.37
C ASN A 424 -15.81 20.78 8.42
N VAL A 425 -14.53 20.90 8.10
CA VAL A 425 -13.51 21.51 8.95
C VAL A 425 -12.90 22.71 8.24
N ARG A 426 -12.87 23.86 8.91
CA ARG A 426 -12.10 25.00 8.44
C ARG A 426 -10.67 24.89 8.95
N LEU A 427 -9.72 24.85 8.01
CA LEU A 427 -8.30 24.73 8.35
C LEU A 427 -7.80 26.07 8.93
N THR A 428 -7.20 26.03 10.13
CA THR A 428 -6.80 27.25 10.86
C THR A 428 -5.31 27.33 11.17
N GLY A 429 -4.58 26.22 11.04
CA GLY A 429 -3.16 26.17 11.35
C GLY A 429 -2.47 24.89 10.90
N THR A 430 -1.21 24.76 11.26
CA THR A 430 -0.37 23.58 11.02
C THR A 430 0.31 23.16 12.32
N MET A 431 0.57 21.86 12.46
CA MET A 431 1.26 21.27 13.60
C MET A 431 2.06 20.07 13.10
N ASP A 432 3.39 20.10 13.24
CA ASP A 432 4.29 18.99 12.86
C ASP A 432 4.08 18.47 11.43
N GLY A 433 3.87 19.38 10.45
CA GLY A 433 3.64 19.04 9.05
C GLY A 433 2.21 18.58 8.72
N GLU A 434 1.32 18.48 9.72
CA GLU A 434 -0.10 18.18 9.58
C GLU A 434 -0.96 19.45 9.72
N THR A 435 -2.18 19.44 9.21
CA THR A 435 -3.08 20.60 9.32
C THR A 435 -3.99 20.50 10.54
N THR A 436 -4.32 21.65 11.12
CA THR A 436 -5.28 21.78 12.22
C THR A 436 -6.48 22.63 11.82
N GLY A 437 -7.62 22.44 12.47
CA GLY A 437 -8.83 23.18 12.15
C GLY A 437 -9.92 23.14 13.21
N GLU A 438 -11.06 23.69 12.85
CA GLU A 438 -12.26 23.75 13.68
C GLU A 438 -13.46 23.26 12.87
N LEU A 439 -14.38 22.55 13.53
CA LEU A 439 -15.64 22.15 12.93
C LEU A 439 -16.43 23.38 12.50
N VAL A 440 -17.04 23.34 11.30
CA VAL A 440 -17.87 24.43 10.75
C VAL A 440 -19.36 24.18 11.01
#